data_b12ce4211a62f2558252371dae0362ae
#
_entry.id   b12ce4211a62f2558252371dae0362ae
#
_cell.length_a   1.000
_cell.length_b   1.000
_cell.length_c   1.000
_cell.angle_alpha   90.00
_cell.angle_beta   90.00
_cell.angle_gamma   90.00
#
_symmetry.space_group_name_H-M   'P 1'
#
loop_
_entity.id
_entity.type
_entity.pdbx_description
1 polymer ?
#
loop_
_entity_poly.entity_id
_entity_poly.type
_entity_poly.pdbx_seq_one_letter_code
_entity_poly.pdbx_strand_id
1 'polypeptide(L)'
;MPTNFSAWDSLPISTTQRAFSETYNLEEKERKEAADLNKNYYYGKQEGDVVLMNDDVNPITMNITKPIVSKRCSLLYSRPLVREWDGSPRSIAYLEQVYKDNKIDSLLGKVDLYAELTGSVLLHPTIDENLPGQIRLVLYDASEFSSAGNDDDPNTADAIALTRILSRLVDSSGVTSDGRRQPQIEKTILQQIWTNDAVTMYEGNQVVVSEPNELGFLPFVNFQGEEVHNAYVGYPMATIVRKLNSHINQLLTHIGYTIKMQSGTPIVFSGFKSGETVVVHPGRAINIPEGATANVLNLDPKIQESLDFIKYLEDRLYTTSSVPKITVEGGEGRSGRELMVRWFPLWKVFQEKANRYNIYEMQLANMILTIAGLEPINDLKIHWPEESILPLSSADDNLERDIKLNIVSPIDEIMRRDPHMSEIDAEAEYMLNASQNAMLNQTNQVL
;
A
#
# COMPACT_ATOMS: atom_id res chain seq x y z
N MET A 1 -16.85 -15.97 -3.57
CA MET A 1 -18.05 -16.36 -4.35
C MET A 1 -17.92 -15.67 -5.68
N PRO A 2 -18.01 -16.36 -6.81
CA PRO A 2 -17.95 -15.69 -8.10
C PRO A 2 -19.21 -14.84 -8.26
N THR A 3 -19.04 -13.55 -8.39
CA THR A 3 -20.10 -12.65 -8.81
C THR A 3 -20.39 -12.95 -10.28
N ASN A 4 -21.58 -13.51 -10.55
CA ASN A 4 -22.06 -13.74 -11.91
C ASN A 4 -22.30 -12.38 -12.59
N PHE A 5 -21.36 -11.92 -13.39
CA PHE A 5 -21.47 -10.71 -14.22
C PHE A 5 -22.14 -10.96 -15.59
N SER A 6 -22.75 -12.12 -15.82
CA SER A 6 -23.46 -12.44 -17.06
C SER A 6 -24.75 -11.63 -17.28
N ALA A 7 -25.12 -10.72 -16.38
CA ALA A 7 -26.33 -9.91 -16.49
C ALA A 7 -26.18 -8.66 -17.39
N TRP A 8 -24.94 -8.35 -17.82
CA TRP A 8 -24.69 -7.19 -18.67
C TRP A 8 -25.11 -7.37 -20.13
N ASP A 9 -25.28 -8.62 -20.58
CA ASP A 9 -25.58 -8.97 -22.00
C ASP A 9 -27.04 -8.69 -22.42
N SER A 10 -27.93 -8.28 -21.49
CA SER A 10 -29.39 -8.19 -21.80
C SER A 10 -30.00 -6.79 -21.73
N LEU A 11 -29.21 -5.73 -21.44
CA LEU A 11 -29.73 -4.35 -21.39
C LEU A 11 -29.57 -3.63 -22.74
N PRO A 12 -30.49 -2.72 -23.12
CA PRO A 12 -30.29 -1.80 -24.24
C PRO A 12 -29.20 -0.80 -23.86
N ILE A 13 -27.95 -1.15 -24.14
CA ILE A 13 -26.74 -0.51 -23.67
C ILE A 13 -26.45 0.67 -24.59
N SER A 14 -26.29 1.86 -24.02
CA SER A 14 -25.71 3.02 -24.73
C SER A 14 -24.29 2.71 -25.19
N THR A 15 -23.75 3.42 -26.17
CA THR A 15 -22.40 3.20 -26.71
C THR A 15 -21.34 3.20 -25.61
N THR A 16 -21.51 4.04 -24.61
CA THR A 16 -20.62 4.15 -23.43
C THR A 16 -20.71 2.94 -22.51
N GLN A 17 -21.89 2.35 -22.36
CA GLN A 17 -22.08 1.11 -21.59
C GLN A 17 -21.51 -0.10 -22.32
N ARG A 18 -21.51 -0.11 -23.66
CA ARG A 18 -20.81 -1.14 -24.44
C ARG A 18 -19.31 -1.08 -24.23
N ALA A 19 -18.71 0.11 -24.18
CA ALA A 19 -17.29 0.28 -23.88
C ALA A 19 -16.92 -0.35 -22.53
N PHE A 20 -17.76 -0.17 -21.48
CA PHE A 20 -17.55 -0.85 -20.19
C PHE A 20 -17.78 -2.37 -20.26
N SER A 21 -18.78 -2.85 -21.00
CA SER A 21 -19.06 -4.28 -21.10
C SER A 21 -18.03 -5.03 -21.95
N GLU A 22 -17.45 -4.38 -22.95
CA GLU A 22 -16.39 -4.94 -23.79
C GLU A 22 -15.00 -4.80 -23.16
N THR A 23 -14.75 -3.74 -22.39
CA THR A 23 -13.51 -3.52 -21.62
C THR A 23 -13.54 -4.26 -20.26
N TYR A 24 -14.66 -4.81 -19.84
CA TYR A 24 -14.78 -5.67 -18.65
C TYR A 24 -14.17 -7.05 -18.92
N ASN A 25 -12.98 -7.01 -19.46
CA ASN A 25 -12.15 -8.11 -19.87
C ASN A 25 -11.64 -8.91 -18.67
N LEU A 26 -11.18 -10.09 -18.97
CA LEU A 26 -10.42 -10.97 -18.08
C LEU A 26 -9.33 -10.20 -17.33
N GLU A 27 -8.64 -9.27 -18.00
CA GLU A 27 -7.60 -8.40 -17.45
C GLU A 27 -8.08 -7.50 -16.30
N GLU A 28 -9.25 -6.89 -16.43
CA GLU A 28 -9.82 -6.03 -15.40
C GLU A 28 -10.19 -6.84 -14.14
N LYS A 29 -10.74 -8.03 -14.34
CA LYS A 29 -11.05 -8.97 -13.26
C LYS A 29 -9.78 -9.43 -12.57
N GLU A 30 -8.76 -9.84 -13.31
CA GLU A 30 -7.46 -10.26 -12.77
C GLU A 30 -6.79 -9.13 -12.01
N ARG A 31 -6.89 -7.88 -12.51
CA ARG A 31 -6.39 -6.69 -11.83
C ARG A 31 -7.05 -6.47 -10.47
N LYS A 32 -8.39 -6.55 -10.40
CA LYS A 32 -9.15 -6.39 -9.15
C LYS A 32 -8.87 -7.53 -8.16
N GLU A 33 -8.81 -8.77 -8.64
CA GLU A 33 -8.43 -9.92 -7.81
C GLU A 33 -7.01 -9.76 -7.26
N ALA A 34 -6.05 -9.30 -8.07
CA ALA A 34 -4.69 -9.02 -7.63
C ALA A 34 -4.63 -7.91 -6.58
N ALA A 35 -5.42 -6.84 -6.73
CA ALA A 35 -5.54 -5.76 -5.77
C ALA A 35 -6.07 -6.25 -4.42
N ASP A 36 -7.12 -7.09 -4.43
CA ASP A 36 -7.69 -7.67 -3.21
C ASP A 36 -6.74 -8.65 -2.53
N LEU A 37 -6.03 -9.48 -3.30
CA LEU A 37 -4.99 -10.35 -2.77
C LEU A 37 -3.85 -9.56 -2.12
N ASN A 38 -3.39 -8.46 -2.74
CA ASN A 38 -2.36 -7.59 -2.16
C ASN A 38 -2.80 -6.99 -0.82
N LYS A 39 -4.05 -6.52 -0.72
CA LYS A 39 -4.64 -6.04 0.53
C LYS A 39 -4.68 -7.16 1.58
N ASN A 40 -5.10 -8.36 1.21
CA ASN A 40 -5.13 -9.51 2.11
C ASN A 40 -3.74 -9.84 2.65
N TYR A 41 -2.70 -9.84 1.81
CA TYR A 41 -1.32 -10.06 2.23
C TYR A 41 -0.83 -8.97 3.18
N TYR A 42 -1.11 -7.72 2.87
CA TYR A 42 -0.73 -6.60 3.73
C TYR A 42 -1.37 -6.73 5.12
N TYR A 43 -2.64 -7.12 5.19
CA TYR A 43 -3.36 -7.29 6.46
C TYR A 43 -3.13 -8.66 7.13
N GLY A 44 -2.24 -9.51 6.61
CA GLY A 44 -1.86 -10.79 7.20
C GLY A 44 -2.83 -11.94 6.92
N LYS A 45 -3.75 -11.80 5.98
CA LYS A 45 -4.68 -12.86 5.55
C LYS A 45 -4.05 -13.70 4.44
N GLN A 46 -3.02 -14.48 4.78
CA GLN A 46 -2.18 -15.19 3.82
C GLN A 46 -2.38 -16.71 3.81
N GLU A 47 -3.07 -17.26 4.82
CA GLU A 47 -3.18 -18.70 5.04
C GLU A 47 -3.86 -19.43 3.87
N GLY A 48 -4.89 -18.81 3.26
CA GLY A 48 -5.65 -19.40 2.16
C GLY A 48 -4.89 -19.50 0.83
N ASP A 49 -3.72 -18.88 0.72
CA ASP A 49 -2.88 -18.88 -0.48
C ASP A 49 -1.77 -19.95 -0.43
N VAL A 50 -1.62 -20.63 0.71
CA VAL A 50 -0.67 -21.71 0.89
C VAL A 50 -1.31 -23.03 0.46
N VAL A 51 -0.72 -23.66 -0.56
CA VAL A 51 -1.17 -25.00 -1.01
C VAL A 51 -0.70 -26.05 -0.03
N LEU A 52 -1.62 -26.73 0.62
CA LEU A 52 -1.32 -27.78 1.59
C LEU A 52 -1.15 -29.12 0.88
N MET A 53 -0.13 -29.87 1.26
CA MET A 53 0.09 -31.24 0.76
C MET A 53 -0.90 -32.23 1.34
N ASN A 54 -1.48 -31.93 2.52
CA ASN A 54 -2.27 -32.83 3.34
C ASN A 54 -3.14 -32.01 4.30
N ASP A 55 -4.31 -32.48 4.66
CA ASP A 55 -5.23 -31.81 5.58
C ASP A 55 -4.68 -31.67 7.01
N ASP A 56 -3.65 -32.47 7.38
CA ASP A 56 -2.99 -32.44 8.67
C ASP A 56 -1.89 -31.36 8.82
N VAL A 57 -1.66 -30.57 7.77
CA VAL A 57 -0.62 -29.52 7.74
C VAL A 57 -1.26 -28.16 7.97
N ASN A 58 -0.82 -27.47 9.00
CA ASN A 58 -1.18 -26.06 9.19
C ASN A 58 -0.24 -25.17 8.36
N PRO A 59 -0.75 -24.16 7.65
CA PRO A 59 0.08 -23.23 6.92
C PRO A 59 0.97 -22.41 7.86
N ILE A 60 2.23 -22.26 7.51
CA ILE A 60 3.18 -21.37 8.19
C ILE A 60 3.31 -20.13 7.34
N THR A 61 2.87 -18.99 7.87
CA THR A 61 2.89 -17.72 7.15
C THR A 61 3.76 -16.70 7.88
N MET A 62 4.55 -15.97 7.11
CA MET A 62 5.33 -14.82 7.55
C MET A 62 4.96 -13.61 6.69
N ASN A 63 4.49 -12.53 7.33
CA ASN A 63 4.09 -11.33 6.61
C ASN A 63 5.27 -10.40 6.39
N ILE A 64 5.98 -10.58 5.27
CA ILE A 64 7.07 -9.71 4.82
C ILE A 64 6.52 -8.55 3.98
N THR A 65 5.34 -8.72 3.37
CA THR A 65 4.71 -7.70 2.52
C THR A 65 4.41 -6.42 3.29
N LYS A 66 3.85 -6.52 4.50
CA LYS A 66 3.46 -5.35 5.29
C LYS A 66 4.63 -4.42 5.62
N PRO A 67 5.76 -4.89 6.22
CA PRO A 67 6.87 -4.01 6.56
C PRO A 67 7.50 -3.34 5.32
N ILE A 68 7.56 -4.04 4.19
CA ILE A 68 8.13 -3.48 2.96
C ILE A 68 7.23 -2.38 2.39
N VAL A 69 5.95 -2.66 2.18
CA VAL A 69 4.99 -1.68 1.65
C VAL A 69 4.87 -0.49 2.62
N SER A 70 4.73 -0.75 3.92
CA SER A 70 4.65 0.33 4.91
C SER A 70 5.89 1.22 4.90
N LYS A 71 7.08 0.64 4.68
CA LYS A 71 8.32 1.43 4.61
C LYS A 71 8.36 2.33 3.38
N ARG A 72 7.89 1.86 2.22
CA ARG A 72 7.78 2.68 1.00
C ARG A 72 6.75 3.79 1.14
N CYS A 73 5.62 3.54 1.81
CA CYS A 73 4.55 4.51 2.03
C CYS A 73 4.84 5.52 3.15
N SER A 74 5.75 5.19 4.08
CA SER A 74 6.10 6.09 5.19
C SER A 74 7.01 7.26 4.79
N LEU A 75 7.33 7.41 3.51
CA LEU A 75 8.31 8.37 3.05
C LEU A 75 7.75 9.77 2.85
N LEU A 76 6.62 9.89 2.16
CA LEU A 76 6.07 11.18 1.74
C LEU A 76 5.36 11.91 2.89
N TYR A 77 4.41 11.25 3.52
CA TYR A 77 3.52 11.84 4.54
C TYR A 77 3.91 11.42 5.95
N SER A 78 5.22 11.35 6.25
CA SER A 78 5.75 11.01 7.58
C SER A 78 5.49 12.08 8.63
N ARG A 79 5.34 13.32 8.21
CA ARG A 79 5.02 14.52 9.03
C ARG A 79 4.06 15.43 8.25
N PRO A 80 3.38 16.38 8.91
CA PRO A 80 2.61 17.40 8.22
C PRO A 80 3.49 18.17 7.23
N LEU A 81 2.95 18.40 6.02
CA LEU A 81 3.68 19.04 4.93
C LEU A 81 3.34 20.53 4.85
N VAL A 82 4.36 21.32 4.56
CA VAL A 82 4.21 22.75 4.23
C VAL A 82 3.98 22.86 2.73
N ARG A 83 2.93 23.57 2.35
CA ARG A 83 2.54 23.85 0.96
C ARG A 83 2.54 25.34 0.71
N GLU A 84 3.30 25.76 -0.27
CA GLU A 84 3.31 27.14 -0.76
C GLU A 84 2.45 27.20 -2.03
N TRP A 85 1.42 28.06 -1.98
CA TRP A 85 0.46 28.21 -3.06
C TRP A 85 0.69 29.52 -3.82
N ASP A 86 0.69 29.47 -5.15
CA ASP A 86 0.62 30.65 -5.99
C ASP A 86 -0.78 30.81 -6.59
N GLY A 87 -1.53 31.81 -6.14
CA GLY A 87 -2.90 32.03 -6.57
C GLY A 87 -3.58 33.18 -5.85
N SER A 88 -4.89 33.33 -6.08
CA SER A 88 -5.66 34.39 -5.41
C SER A 88 -5.77 34.11 -3.90
N PRO A 89 -5.70 35.15 -3.03
CA PRO A 89 -5.81 34.95 -1.57
C PRO A 89 -7.10 34.22 -1.17
N ARG A 90 -8.19 34.42 -1.93
CA ARG A 90 -9.49 33.76 -1.69
C ARG A 90 -9.42 32.26 -1.99
N SER A 91 -8.80 31.89 -3.10
CA SER A 91 -8.61 30.47 -3.50
C SER A 91 -7.71 29.75 -2.49
N ILE A 92 -6.60 30.39 -2.07
CA ILE A 92 -5.67 29.84 -1.10
C ILE A 92 -6.37 29.58 0.25
N ALA A 93 -7.04 30.58 0.81
CA ALA A 93 -7.74 30.43 2.09
C ALA A 93 -8.82 29.33 2.04
N TYR A 94 -9.50 29.16 0.89
CA TYR A 94 -10.48 28.10 0.70
C TYR A 94 -9.81 26.71 0.66
N LEU A 95 -8.70 26.57 -0.08
CA LEU A 95 -7.94 25.31 -0.14
C LEU A 95 -7.39 24.89 1.24
N GLU A 96 -6.82 25.83 1.98
CA GLU A 96 -6.32 25.57 3.33
C GLU A 96 -7.43 25.05 4.25
N GLN A 97 -8.64 25.64 4.16
CA GLN A 97 -9.77 25.18 4.93
C GLN A 97 -10.21 23.76 4.51
N VAL A 98 -10.35 23.49 3.20
CA VAL A 98 -10.73 22.14 2.69
C VAL A 98 -9.68 21.10 3.08
N TYR A 99 -8.39 21.43 2.99
CA TYR A 99 -7.31 20.53 3.36
C TYR A 99 -7.30 20.22 4.85
N LYS A 100 -7.55 21.23 5.68
CA LYS A 100 -7.68 21.06 7.15
C LYS A 100 -8.89 20.19 7.51
N ASP A 101 -10.04 20.45 6.93
CA ASP A 101 -11.29 19.71 7.22
C ASP A 101 -11.17 18.23 6.83
N ASN A 102 -10.49 17.93 5.72
CA ASN A 102 -10.25 16.58 5.23
C ASN A 102 -9.01 15.91 5.84
N LYS A 103 -8.24 16.59 6.70
CA LYS A 103 -6.97 16.08 7.26
C LYS A 103 -6.05 15.55 6.15
N ILE A 104 -5.76 16.40 5.19
CA ILE A 104 -5.20 16.02 3.88
C ILE A 104 -3.96 15.12 3.97
N ASP A 105 -2.99 15.41 4.86
CA ASP A 105 -1.77 14.60 4.96
C ASP A 105 -2.06 13.15 5.40
N SER A 106 -3.01 12.97 6.33
CA SER A 106 -3.45 11.63 6.74
C SER A 106 -4.21 10.91 5.63
N LEU A 107 -4.99 11.63 4.84
CA LEU A 107 -5.73 11.09 3.70
C LEU A 107 -4.77 10.68 2.59
N LEU A 108 -3.84 11.56 2.20
CA LEU A 108 -2.86 11.30 1.14
C LEU A 108 -1.86 10.20 1.54
N GLY A 109 -1.53 10.06 2.83
CA GLY A 109 -0.78 8.90 3.32
C GLY A 109 -1.53 7.57 3.12
N LYS A 110 -2.87 7.57 3.24
CA LYS A 110 -3.69 6.40 2.87
C LYS A 110 -3.75 6.20 1.35
N VAL A 111 -3.86 7.28 0.59
CA VAL A 111 -3.81 7.24 -0.88
C VAL A 111 -2.52 6.57 -1.35
N ASP A 112 -1.37 6.97 -0.80
CA ASP A 112 -0.08 6.39 -1.13
C ASP A 112 -0.01 4.90 -0.79
N LEU A 113 -0.52 4.50 0.38
CA LEU A 113 -0.60 3.10 0.76
C LEU A 113 -1.45 2.27 -0.21
N TYR A 114 -2.66 2.75 -0.53
CA TYR A 114 -3.55 2.01 -1.42
C TYR A 114 -3.07 2.04 -2.87
N ALA A 115 -2.41 3.10 -3.33
CA ALA A 115 -1.77 3.14 -4.65
C ALA A 115 -0.65 2.09 -4.78
N GLU A 116 0.19 1.91 -3.76
CA GLU A 116 1.19 0.82 -3.73
C GLU A 116 0.55 -0.59 -3.68
N LEU A 117 -0.60 -0.73 -2.99
CA LEU A 117 -1.30 -2.02 -2.86
C LEU A 117 -2.12 -2.38 -4.10
N THR A 118 -2.78 -1.42 -4.73
CA THR A 118 -3.80 -1.69 -5.76
C THR A 118 -3.47 -1.10 -7.13
N GLY A 119 -2.40 -0.29 -7.22
CA GLY A 119 -1.89 0.33 -8.44
C GLY A 119 -2.38 1.75 -8.64
N SER A 120 -3.62 2.06 -8.32
CA SER A 120 -4.21 3.38 -8.44
C SER A 120 -5.24 3.66 -7.37
N VAL A 121 -5.40 4.94 -7.06
CA VAL A 121 -6.45 5.45 -6.16
C VAL A 121 -7.08 6.67 -6.79
N LEU A 122 -8.40 6.68 -6.89
CA LEU A 122 -9.15 7.86 -7.26
C LEU A 122 -9.52 8.66 -6.01
N LEU A 123 -9.20 9.95 -6.01
CA LEU A 123 -9.77 10.92 -5.08
C LEU A 123 -10.90 11.67 -5.78
N HIS A 124 -12.07 11.65 -5.16
CA HIS A 124 -13.27 12.30 -5.62
C HIS A 124 -13.65 13.45 -4.68
N PRO A 125 -13.43 14.71 -5.05
CA PRO A 125 -14.00 15.84 -4.33
C PRO A 125 -15.52 15.88 -4.55
N THR A 126 -16.28 15.75 -3.47
CA THR A 126 -17.74 15.81 -3.50
C THR A 126 -18.26 16.85 -2.51
N ILE A 127 -19.37 17.49 -2.83
CA ILE A 127 -20.04 18.42 -1.90
C ILE A 127 -20.71 17.57 -0.80
N ASP A 128 -20.50 17.92 0.45
CA ASP A 128 -21.16 17.23 1.57
C ASP A 128 -22.63 17.67 1.64
N GLU A 129 -23.55 16.73 1.44
CA GLU A 129 -25.00 17.02 1.48
C GLU A 129 -25.47 17.52 2.85
N ASN A 130 -24.77 17.14 3.92
CA ASN A 130 -25.12 17.53 5.30
C ASN A 130 -24.53 18.89 5.69
N LEU A 131 -23.49 19.36 4.99
CA LEU A 131 -22.76 20.59 5.25
C LEU A 131 -22.58 21.38 3.95
N PRO A 132 -23.63 22.13 3.54
CA PRO A 132 -23.59 22.87 2.27
C PRO A 132 -22.37 23.78 2.15
N GLY A 133 -21.63 23.64 1.06
CA GLY A 133 -20.41 24.40 0.77
C GLY A 133 -19.11 23.78 1.29
N GLN A 134 -19.17 22.65 1.99
CA GLN A 134 -17.96 21.88 2.35
C GLN A 134 -17.68 20.80 1.31
N ILE A 135 -16.42 20.71 0.89
CA ILE A 135 -15.94 19.66 0.01
C ILE A 135 -15.35 18.53 0.86
N ARG A 136 -15.86 17.32 0.66
CA ARG A 136 -15.35 16.09 1.21
C ARG A 136 -14.59 15.31 0.15
N LEU A 137 -13.42 14.79 0.50
CA LEU A 137 -12.60 13.97 -0.38
C LEU A 137 -12.88 12.48 -0.11
N VAL A 138 -13.39 11.78 -1.10
CA VAL A 138 -13.70 10.34 -1.01
C VAL A 138 -12.66 9.55 -1.79
N LEU A 139 -12.11 8.52 -1.17
CA LEU A 139 -11.10 7.63 -1.73
C LEU A 139 -11.76 6.38 -2.31
N TYR A 140 -11.36 5.99 -3.53
CA TYR A 140 -11.70 4.72 -4.16
C TYR A 140 -10.41 4.04 -4.61
N ASP A 141 -10.14 2.84 -4.09
CA ASP A 141 -9.00 2.05 -4.55
C ASP A 141 -9.31 1.31 -5.86
N ALA A 142 -8.27 0.80 -6.53
CA ALA A 142 -8.41 0.20 -7.86
C ALA A 142 -9.29 -1.06 -7.90
N SER A 143 -9.68 -1.66 -6.78
CA SER A 143 -10.67 -2.75 -6.76
C SER A 143 -12.12 -2.23 -6.78
N GLU A 144 -12.33 -0.95 -6.41
CA GLU A 144 -13.64 -0.33 -6.30
C GLU A 144 -14.06 0.42 -7.58
N PHE A 145 -13.14 0.62 -8.54
CA PHE A 145 -13.47 1.31 -9.78
C PHE A 145 -13.02 0.58 -11.04
N SER A 146 -13.63 0.91 -12.15
CA SER A 146 -13.24 0.58 -13.52
C SER A 146 -13.21 1.84 -14.35
N SER A 147 -12.32 1.91 -15.33
CA SER A 147 -12.19 3.05 -16.23
C SER A 147 -12.38 2.62 -17.69
N ALA A 148 -13.08 3.42 -18.48
CA ALA A 148 -13.03 3.32 -19.92
C ALA A 148 -12.00 4.36 -20.40
N GLY A 149 -10.94 3.89 -21.06
CA GLY A 149 -9.90 4.74 -21.60
C GLY A 149 -10.38 5.58 -22.77
N ASN A 150 -9.71 6.69 -23.01
CA ASN A 150 -9.88 7.49 -24.21
C ASN A 150 -9.07 6.85 -25.35
N ASP A 151 -9.66 6.75 -26.55
CA ASP A 151 -9.00 6.16 -27.71
C ASP A 151 -7.78 6.99 -28.19
N ASP A 152 -7.81 8.31 -27.97
CA ASP A 152 -6.74 9.23 -28.35
C ASP A 152 -5.63 9.32 -27.30
N ASP A 153 -5.97 9.15 -26.02
CA ASP A 153 -5.00 9.15 -24.90
C ASP A 153 -5.40 8.10 -23.85
N PRO A 154 -4.84 6.89 -23.92
CA PRO A 154 -5.12 5.82 -22.97
C PRO A 154 -4.75 6.11 -21.51
N ASN A 155 -4.00 7.18 -21.24
CA ASN A 155 -3.69 7.61 -19.87
C ASN A 155 -4.82 8.41 -19.23
N THR A 156 -5.85 8.79 -20.01
CA THR A 156 -7.05 9.47 -19.53
C THR A 156 -8.26 8.55 -19.60
N ALA A 157 -9.31 8.88 -18.87
CA ALA A 157 -10.55 8.12 -18.88
C ALA A 157 -11.70 8.99 -19.40
N ASP A 158 -12.55 8.44 -20.29
CA ASP A 158 -13.79 9.06 -20.74
C ASP A 158 -14.96 8.72 -19.83
N ALA A 159 -14.85 7.60 -19.09
CA ALA A 159 -15.85 7.22 -18.12
C ALA A 159 -15.23 6.45 -16.96
N ILE A 160 -15.83 6.60 -15.77
CA ILE A 160 -15.42 5.89 -14.55
C ILE A 160 -16.65 5.23 -13.94
N ALA A 161 -16.56 3.93 -13.69
CA ALA A 161 -17.57 3.18 -12.97
C ALA A 161 -17.08 2.85 -11.58
N LEU A 162 -17.76 3.39 -10.56
CA LEU A 162 -17.52 3.08 -9.15
C LEU A 162 -18.41 1.92 -8.72
N THR A 163 -17.87 0.93 -8.03
CA THR A 163 -18.62 -0.23 -7.56
C THR A 163 -18.48 -0.37 -6.06
N ARG A 164 -19.60 -0.40 -5.35
CA ARG A 164 -19.64 -0.61 -3.89
C ARG A 164 -20.64 -1.71 -3.54
N ILE A 165 -20.30 -2.49 -2.51
CA ILE A 165 -21.21 -3.47 -1.94
C ILE A 165 -21.91 -2.85 -0.74
N LEU A 166 -23.22 -2.62 -0.88
CA LEU A 166 -24.07 -2.19 0.23
C LEU A 166 -24.56 -3.42 1.00
N SER A 167 -24.43 -3.36 2.31
CA SER A 167 -25.00 -4.37 3.22
C SER A 167 -26.15 -3.73 3.98
N ARG A 168 -27.36 -4.14 3.67
CA ARG A 168 -28.59 -3.69 4.36
C ARG A 168 -29.11 -4.79 5.28
N LEU A 169 -29.52 -4.41 6.47
CA LEU A 169 -30.30 -5.30 7.34
C LEU A 169 -31.74 -5.31 6.83
N VAL A 170 -32.18 -6.45 6.35
CA VAL A 170 -33.56 -6.66 5.89
C VAL A 170 -34.26 -7.55 6.92
N ASP A 171 -35.46 -7.13 7.34
CA ASP A 171 -36.30 -7.97 8.16
C ASP A 171 -36.71 -9.21 7.37
N SER A 172 -36.18 -10.38 7.74
CA SER A 172 -36.57 -11.61 7.08
C SER A 172 -38.05 -11.90 7.35
N SER A 173 -38.78 -12.24 6.29
CA SER A 173 -40.15 -12.75 6.40
C SER A 173 -40.22 -14.16 7.04
N GLY A 174 -39.03 -14.75 7.33
CA GLY A 174 -38.91 -16.05 7.99
C GLY A 174 -38.89 -15.92 9.49
N VAL A 175 -39.88 -16.56 10.14
CA VAL A 175 -39.93 -16.75 11.60
C VAL A 175 -39.14 -18.04 11.88
N THR A 176 -38.11 -17.96 12.73
CA THR A 176 -37.43 -19.15 13.25
C THR A 176 -38.40 -19.99 14.10
N SER A 177 -38.08 -21.28 14.30
CA SER A 177 -38.89 -22.20 15.14
C SER A 177 -39.21 -21.65 16.55
N ASP A 178 -38.40 -20.67 17.02
CA ASP A 178 -38.57 -19.98 18.31
C ASP A 178 -39.38 -18.67 18.20
N GLY A 179 -40.00 -18.36 17.05
CA GLY A 179 -40.82 -17.17 16.88
C GLY A 179 -40.02 -15.85 16.79
N ARG A 180 -38.70 -15.90 16.70
CA ARG A 180 -37.85 -14.70 16.57
C ARG A 180 -37.54 -14.41 15.10
N ARG A 181 -37.68 -13.16 14.70
CA ARG A 181 -37.16 -12.68 13.38
C ARG A 181 -35.67 -12.53 13.46
N GLN A 182 -34.92 -13.24 12.61
CA GLN A 182 -33.49 -13.01 12.45
C GLN A 182 -33.29 -12.00 11.35
N PRO A 183 -32.59 -10.87 11.60
CA PRO A 183 -32.26 -9.94 10.57
C PRO A 183 -31.31 -10.62 9.56
N GLN A 184 -31.66 -10.58 8.28
CA GLN A 184 -30.80 -11.04 7.21
C GLN A 184 -30.01 -9.85 6.66
N ILE A 185 -28.72 -10.08 6.37
CA ILE A 185 -27.89 -9.11 5.69
C ILE A 185 -28.04 -9.35 4.18
N GLU A 186 -28.77 -8.48 3.52
CA GLU A 186 -28.82 -8.45 2.05
C GLU A 186 -27.65 -7.61 1.54
N LYS A 187 -26.91 -8.17 0.59
CA LYS A 187 -25.81 -7.47 -0.07
C LYS A 187 -26.27 -7.10 -1.47
N THR A 188 -26.30 -5.82 -1.74
CA THR A 188 -26.63 -5.27 -3.06
C THR A 188 -25.41 -4.54 -3.61
N ILE A 189 -25.17 -4.68 -4.91
CA ILE A 189 -24.12 -3.95 -5.61
C ILE A 189 -24.69 -2.60 -6.02
N LEU A 190 -24.08 -1.54 -5.53
CA LEU A 190 -24.31 -0.19 -6.02
C LEU A 190 -23.20 0.15 -7.02
N GLN A 191 -23.57 0.49 -8.25
CA GLN A 191 -22.64 0.94 -9.27
C GLN A 191 -23.04 2.36 -9.72
N GLN A 192 -22.05 3.23 -9.80
CA GLN A 192 -22.21 4.59 -10.23
C GLN A 192 -21.28 4.85 -11.42
N ILE A 193 -21.85 5.12 -12.58
CA ILE A 193 -21.10 5.40 -13.81
C ILE A 193 -21.11 6.91 -14.06
N TRP A 194 -19.91 7.46 -14.13
CA TRP A 194 -19.63 8.86 -14.42
C TRP A 194 -19.10 9.00 -15.83
N THR A 195 -19.69 9.93 -16.58
CA THR A 195 -19.19 10.43 -17.86
C THR A 195 -19.10 11.95 -17.78
N ASN A 196 -18.54 12.60 -18.78
CA ASN A 196 -18.55 14.05 -18.85
C ASN A 196 -19.97 14.64 -18.89
N ASP A 197 -20.94 13.89 -19.48
CA ASP A 197 -22.30 14.37 -19.72
C ASP A 197 -23.30 13.93 -18.64
N ALA A 198 -23.11 12.78 -18.01
CA ALA A 198 -24.10 12.18 -17.13
C ALA A 198 -23.52 11.36 -15.99
N VAL A 199 -24.29 11.25 -14.91
CA VAL A 199 -24.05 10.34 -13.78
C VAL A 199 -25.23 9.40 -13.68
N THR A 200 -24.97 8.08 -13.82
CA THR A 200 -26.02 7.06 -13.75
C THR A 200 -25.71 6.09 -12.61
N MET A 201 -26.69 5.90 -11.74
CA MET A 201 -26.60 5.00 -10.59
C MET A 201 -27.45 3.75 -10.80
N TYR A 202 -26.85 2.60 -10.54
CA TYR A 202 -27.48 1.29 -10.63
C TYR A 202 -27.49 0.62 -9.25
N GLU A 203 -28.63 0.05 -8.88
CA GLU A 203 -28.74 -0.89 -7.76
C GLU A 203 -29.01 -2.30 -8.32
N GLY A 204 -28.02 -3.18 -8.23
CA GLY A 204 -28.04 -4.42 -9.01
C GLY A 204 -28.05 -4.14 -10.52
N ASN A 205 -29.14 -4.55 -11.20
CA ASN A 205 -29.33 -4.34 -12.64
C ASN A 205 -30.34 -3.21 -12.97
N GLN A 206 -30.81 -2.49 -11.96
CA GLN A 206 -31.83 -1.45 -12.18
C GLN A 206 -31.20 -0.05 -12.09
N VAL A 207 -31.54 0.81 -13.05
CA VAL A 207 -31.21 2.23 -12.98
C VAL A 207 -32.07 2.87 -11.88
N VAL A 208 -31.42 3.43 -10.87
CA VAL A 208 -32.07 4.12 -9.75
C VAL A 208 -32.14 5.61 -10.03
N VAL A 209 -31.03 6.19 -10.55
CA VAL A 209 -30.89 7.60 -10.83
C VAL A 209 -30.10 7.77 -12.13
N SER A 210 -30.49 8.72 -12.96
CA SER A 210 -29.70 9.18 -14.11
C SER A 210 -29.88 10.68 -14.24
N GLU A 211 -28.81 11.41 -14.00
CA GLU A 211 -28.79 12.88 -13.96
C GLU A 211 -27.67 13.42 -14.86
N PRO A 212 -27.81 14.62 -15.41
CA PRO A 212 -26.70 15.28 -16.10
C PRO A 212 -25.53 15.51 -15.14
N ASN A 213 -24.31 15.38 -15.65
CA ASN A 213 -23.13 15.79 -14.91
C ASN A 213 -22.97 17.33 -15.03
N GLU A 214 -23.41 18.06 -14.02
CA GLU A 214 -23.37 19.53 -13.99
C GLU A 214 -21.95 20.10 -14.08
N LEU A 215 -20.92 19.30 -13.76
CA LEU A 215 -19.54 19.74 -13.82
C LEU A 215 -18.99 19.73 -15.25
N GLY A 216 -19.52 18.90 -16.16
CA GLY A 216 -19.05 18.76 -17.54
C GLY A 216 -17.66 18.07 -17.66
N PHE A 217 -17.14 17.51 -16.58
CA PHE A 217 -15.89 16.74 -16.54
C PHE A 217 -15.96 15.64 -15.47
N LEU A 218 -15.01 14.69 -15.52
CA LEU A 218 -14.90 13.65 -14.49
C LEU A 218 -14.22 14.20 -13.24
N PRO A 219 -14.91 14.28 -12.08
CA PRO A 219 -14.35 14.88 -10.87
C PRO A 219 -13.47 13.89 -10.08
N PHE A 220 -12.49 13.30 -10.74
CA PHE A 220 -11.59 12.30 -10.15
C PHE A 220 -10.15 12.65 -10.44
N VAL A 221 -9.32 12.65 -9.40
CA VAL A 221 -7.86 12.70 -9.54
C VAL A 221 -7.29 11.30 -9.32
N ASN A 222 -6.56 10.80 -10.30
CA ASN A 222 -5.98 9.46 -10.27
C ASN A 222 -4.54 9.51 -9.73
N PHE A 223 -4.35 8.98 -8.53
CA PHE A 223 -3.05 8.80 -7.90
C PHE A 223 -2.52 7.41 -8.22
N GLN A 224 -1.50 7.33 -9.05
CA GLN A 224 -0.90 6.05 -9.46
C GLN A 224 0.29 5.68 -8.56
N GLY A 225 0.43 4.40 -8.24
CA GLY A 225 1.59 3.85 -7.55
C GLY A 225 2.84 3.89 -8.46
N GLU A 226 2.84 3.07 -9.50
CA GLU A 226 3.80 3.12 -10.61
C GLU A 226 3.04 3.37 -11.90
N GLU A 227 3.44 4.39 -12.65
CA GLU A 227 2.82 4.72 -13.93
C GLU A 227 3.11 3.63 -14.97
N VAL A 228 2.07 3.24 -15.71
CA VAL A 228 2.16 2.29 -16.81
C VAL A 228 1.89 3.03 -18.11
N HIS A 229 2.74 2.83 -19.10
CA HIS A 229 2.56 3.44 -20.42
C HIS A 229 1.24 2.97 -21.06
N ASN A 230 0.47 3.90 -21.58
CA ASN A 230 -0.84 3.66 -22.19
C ASN A 230 -1.86 2.94 -21.29
N ALA A 231 -1.86 3.26 -19.99
CA ALA A 231 -2.83 2.72 -19.05
C ALA A 231 -3.28 3.78 -18.04
N TYR A 232 -4.60 3.88 -17.84
CA TYR A 232 -5.18 4.76 -16.82
C TYR A 232 -4.87 4.26 -15.40
N VAL A 233 -4.76 2.94 -15.21
CA VAL A 233 -4.46 2.34 -13.90
C VAL A 233 -3.00 1.96 -13.82
N GLY A 234 -2.31 2.42 -12.77
CA GLY A 234 -0.92 2.12 -12.51
C GLY A 234 -0.67 0.69 -12.02
N TYR A 235 0.61 0.30 -11.96
CA TYR A 235 1.01 -1.02 -11.50
C TYR A 235 1.17 -1.06 -9.97
N PRO A 236 0.58 -2.05 -9.26
CA PRO A 236 0.75 -2.20 -7.82
C PRO A 236 2.08 -2.91 -7.50
N MET A 237 3.04 -2.17 -6.93
CA MET A 237 4.34 -2.73 -6.51
C MET A 237 4.18 -3.89 -5.51
N ALA A 238 3.15 -3.84 -4.67
CA ALA A 238 2.80 -4.90 -3.73
C ALA A 238 2.61 -6.27 -4.39
N THR A 239 2.26 -6.34 -5.69
CA THR A 239 2.08 -7.61 -6.41
C THR A 239 3.37 -8.41 -6.50
N ILE A 240 4.51 -7.76 -6.77
CA ILE A 240 5.82 -8.44 -6.84
C ILE A 240 6.19 -8.94 -5.45
N VAL A 241 6.04 -8.09 -4.44
CA VAL A 241 6.35 -8.41 -3.04
C VAL A 241 5.49 -9.59 -2.57
N ARG A 242 4.18 -9.56 -2.84
CA ARG A 242 3.24 -10.63 -2.49
C ARG A 242 3.60 -11.96 -3.13
N LYS A 243 3.89 -11.98 -4.43
CA LYS A 243 4.23 -13.22 -5.16
C LYS A 243 5.46 -13.90 -4.55
N LEU A 244 6.50 -13.14 -4.22
CA LEU A 244 7.69 -13.69 -3.55
C LEU A 244 7.40 -14.12 -2.11
N ASN A 245 6.60 -13.35 -1.37
CA ASN A 245 6.18 -13.71 -0.01
C ASN A 245 5.34 -14.99 0.01
N SER A 246 4.45 -15.20 -0.98
CA SER A 246 3.69 -16.44 -1.15
C SER A 246 4.62 -17.64 -1.32
N HIS A 247 5.63 -17.54 -2.16
CA HIS A 247 6.64 -18.59 -2.33
C HIS A 247 7.40 -18.90 -1.04
N ILE A 248 7.80 -17.88 -0.28
CA ILE A 248 8.47 -18.08 1.01
C ILE A 248 7.54 -18.82 1.98
N ASN A 249 6.27 -18.43 2.09
CA ASN A 249 5.29 -19.09 2.94
C ASN A 249 5.06 -20.56 2.54
N GLN A 250 5.02 -20.84 1.24
CA GLN A 250 4.93 -22.21 0.73
C GLN A 250 6.13 -23.06 1.15
N LEU A 251 7.36 -22.54 1.00
CA LEU A 251 8.59 -23.22 1.40
C LEU A 251 8.65 -23.44 2.92
N LEU A 252 8.29 -22.43 3.73
CA LEU A 252 8.24 -22.54 5.20
C LEU A 252 7.27 -23.64 5.63
N THR A 253 6.10 -23.73 5.00
CA THR A 253 5.10 -24.75 5.28
C THR A 253 5.63 -26.15 4.93
N HIS A 254 6.32 -26.31 3.79
CA HIS A 254 6.96 -27.57 3.39
C HIS A 254 8.07 -28.00 4.36
N ILE A 255 8.91 -27.04 4.80
CA ILE A 255 9.95 -27.32 5.80
C ILE A 255 9.31 -27.74 7.12
N GLY A 256 8.30 -27.03 7.59
CA GLY A 256 7.57 -27.37 8.82
C GLY A 256 6.95 -28.77 8.76
N TYR A 257 6.36 -29.13 7.62
CA TYR A 257 5.84 -30.48 7.38
C TYR A 257 6.96 -31.53 7.42
N THR A 258 8.07 -31.27 6.73
CA THR A 258 9.21 -32.17 6.69
C THR A 258 9.79 -32.41 8.10
N ILE A 259 9.93 -31.35 8.90
CA ILE A 259 10.38 -31.47 10.31
C ILE A 259 9.38 -32.31 11.13
N LYS A 260 8.06 -32.06 10.95
CA LYS A 260 7.01 -32.86 11.63
C LYS A 260 7.10 -34.34 11.25
N MET A 261 7.27 -34.66 9.98
CA MET A 261 7.42 -36.05 9.51
C MET A 261 8.68 -36.73 10.03
N GLN A 262 9.77 -35.98 10.16
CA GLN A 262 11.02 -36.54 10.70
C GLN A 262 11.01 -36.75 12.20
N SER A 263 10.27 -35.95 12.96
CA SER A 263 10.12 -36.16 14.41
C SER A 263 9.43 -37.47 14.75
N GLY A 264 8.67 -38.06 13.79
CA GLY A 264 8.10 -39.40 13.87
C GLY A 264 8.82 -40.38 12.94
N THR A 265 10.13 -40.50 13.07
CA THR A 265 11.02 -41.29 12.18
C THR A 265 10.38 -42.62 11.73
N PRO A 266 10.10 -42.81 10.43
CA PRO A 266 9.49 -44.05 9.95
C PRO A 266 10.49 -45.22 10.13
N ILE A 267 10.08 -46.24 10.87
CA ILE A 267 10.86 -47.45 11.03
C ILE A 267 10.31 -48.46 10.04
N VAL A 268 11.16 -48.91 9.12
CA VAL A 268 10.80 -49.95 8.15
C VAL A 268 11.24 -51.29 8.75
N PHE A 269 10.29 -52.15 8.96
CA PHE A 269 10.51 -53.50 9.40
C PHE A 269 10.48 -54.46 8.21
N SER A 270 11.43 -55.34 8.07
CA SER A 270 11.45 -56.39 7.05
C SER A 270 11.78 -57.76 7.66
N GLY A 271 11.28 -58.83 7.01
CA GLY A 271 11.54 -60.20 7.47
C GLY A 271 10.48 -60.74 8.46
N PHE A 272 9.34 -60.09 8.64
CA PHE A 272 8.24 -60.58 9.48
C PHE A 272 7.53 -61.79 8.87
N LYS A 273 7.19 -62.77 9.69
CA LYS A 273 6.32 -63.87 9.30
C LYS A 273 4.87 -63.45 9.44
N SER A 274 3.98 -64.06 8.64
CA SER A 274 2.55 -63.79 8.68
C SER A 274 1.99 -63.98 10.08
N GLY A 275 1.36 -62.91 10.66
CA GLY A 275 0.78 -62.93 12.02
C GLY A 275 1.64 -62.29 13.12
N GLU A 276 2.87 -61.90 12.86
CA GLU A 276 3.73 -61.17 13.81
C GLU A 276 3.36 -59.66 13.80
N THR A 277 3.18 -59.09 15.00
CA THR A 277 2.89 -57.67 15.19
C THR A 277 3.97 -57.03 16.05
N VAL A 278 4.41 -55.84 15.67
CA VAL A 278 5.32 -55.01 16.46
C VAL A 278 4.60 -53.80 16.98
N VAL A 279 4.64 -53.60 18.29
CA VAL A 279 4.09 -52.41 18.93
C VAL A 279 5.23 -51.43 19.17
N VAL A 280 5.16 -50.30 18.50
CA VAL A 280 6.15 -49.22 18.65
C VAL A 280 5.63 -48.21 19.66
N HIS A 281 6.34 -48.01 20.76
CA HIS A 281 6.06 -46.97 21.74
C HIS A 281 7.20 -45.94 21.78
N PRO A 282 6.96 -44.67 21.75
CA PRO A 282 8.00 -43.66 21.92
C PRO A 282 8.78 -43.88 23.23
N GLY A 283 10.09 -43.89 23.14
CA GLY A 283 10.98 -44.02 24.31
C GLY A 283 11.13 -45.43 24.91
N ARG A 284 10.62 -46.49 24.24
CA ARG A 284 10.84 -47.88 24.67
C ARG A 284 11.64 -48.67 23.63
N ALA A 285 12.43 -49.64 24.13
CA ALA A 285 13.14 -50.58 23.26
C ALA A 285 12.15 -51.42 22.46
N ILE A 286 12.39 -51.60 21.17
CA ILE A 286 11.57 -52.38 20.26
C ILE A 286 12.20 -53.78 20.20
N ASN A 287 11.46 -54.81 20.63
CA ASN A 287 11.84 -56.20 20.43
C ASN A 287 11.44 -56.65 19.02
N ILE A 288 12.44 -57.14 18.27
CA ILE A 288 12.24 -57.59 16.90
C ILE A 288 12.36 -59.13 16.90
N PRO A 289 11.48 -59.88 16.19
CA PRO A 289 11.60 -61.33 16.03
C PRO A 289 12.93 -61.75 15.43
N GLU A 290 13.36 -62.97 15.74
CA GLU A 290 14.60 -63.52 15.20
C GLU A 290 14.55 -63.65 13.67
N GLY A 291 15.51 -62.99 12.98
CA GLY A 291 15.57 -62.94 11.51
C GLY A 291 14.88 -61.72 10.87
N ALA A 292 14.20 -60.88 11.66
CA ALA A 292 13.65 -59.61 11.18
C ALA A 292 14.68 -58.47 11.38
N THR A 293 14.58 -57.45 10.54
CA THR A 293 15.42 -56.25 10.64
C THR A 293 14.55 -55.00 10.73
N ALA A 294 15.00 -54.05 11.55
CA ALA A 294 14.39 -52.70 11.62
C ALA A 294 15.40 -51.69 11.10
N ASN A 295 15.03 -51.02 10.06
CA ASN A 295 15.80 -49.91 9.50
C ASN A 295 15.09 -48.61 9.75
N VAL A 296 15.78 -47.68 10.38
CA VAL A 296 15.31 -46.30 10.49
C VAL A 296 15.52 -45.59 9.14
N LEU A 297 14.46 -45.16 8.53
CA LEU A 297 14.53 -44.44 7.26
C LEU A 297 15.03 -43.03 7.55
N ASN A 298 16.35 -42.84 7.46
CA ASN A 298 16.95 -41.53 7.63
C ASN A 298 16.74 -40.74 6.32
N LEU A 299 15.64 -39.98 6.24
CA LEU A 299 15.44 -38.99 5.20
C LEU A 299 16.32 -37.79 5.58
N ASP A 300 17.40 -37.56 4.85
CA ASP A 300 18.19 -36.34 4.98
C ASP A 300 17.50 -35.23 4.16
N PRO A 301 16.64 -34.40 4.77
CA PRO A 301 15.90 -33.40 4.07
C PRO A 301 16.74 -32.14 4.02
N LYS A 302 17.65 -31.95 3.27
CA LYS A 302 18.43 -30.71 3.00
C LYS A 302 17.76 -29.41 3.52
N ILE A 303 17.35 -29.43 4.80
CA ILE A 303 16.63 -28.31 5.46
C ILE A 303 17.47 -27.04 5.42
N GLN A 304 18.80 -27.19 5.63
CA GLN A 304 19.70 -26.04 5.60
C GLN A 304 19.76 -25.40 4.21
N GLU A 305 19.81 -26.19 3.15
CA GLU A 305 19.78 -25.67 1.77
C GLU A 305 18.47 -24.94 1.48
N SER A 306 17.35 -25.46 2.00
CA SER A 306 16.04 -24.82 1.87
C SER A 306 15.95 -23.48 2.64
N LEU A 307 16.51 -23.42 3.84
CA LEU A 307 16.59 -22.19 4.63
C LEU A 307 17.50 -21.15 3.97
N ASP A 308 18.60 -21.57 3.37
CA ASP A 308 19.51 -20.67 2.65
C ASP A 308 18.84 -20.15 1.37
N PHE A 309 18.02 -20.95 0.70
CA PHE A 309 17.20 -20.51 -0.42
C PHE A 309 16.14 -19.51 0.00
N ILE A 310 15.46 -19.70 1.15
CA ILE A 310 14.52 -18.72 1.70
C ILE A 310 15.22 -17.38 1.99
N LYS A 311 16.40 -17.40 2.60
CA LYS A 311 17.19 -16.18 2.83
C LYS A 311 17.53 -15.47 1.52
N TYR A 312 17.91 -16.22 0.48
CA TYR A 312 18.15 -15.67 -0.84
C TYR A 312 16.89 -14.99 -1.42
N LEU A 313 15.72 -15.64 -1.34
CA LEU A 313 14.46 -15.06 -1.80
C LEU A 313 14.09 -13.80 -1.01
N GLU A 314 14.28 -13.81 0.29
CA GLU A 314 14.07 -12.65 1.15
C GLU A 314 14.98 -11.49 0.76
N ASP A 315 16.26 -11.73 0.53
CA ASP A 315 17.21 -10.69 0.08
C ASP A 315 16.82 -10.12 -1.31
N ARG A 316 16.35 -10.99 -2.21
CA ARG A 316 15.82 -10.55 -3.51
C ARG A 316 14.57 -9.71 -3.36
N LEU A 317 13.68 -10.06 -2.43
CA LEU A 317 12.46 -9.31 -2.15
C LEU A 317 12.77 -7.88 -1.70
N TYR A 318 13.70 -7.71 -0.75
CA TYR A 318 14.15 -6.39 -0.31
C TYR A 318 14.84 -5.61 -1.44
N THR A 319 15.69 -6.26 -2.23
CA THR A 319 16.38 -5.61 -3.37
C THR A 319 15.40 -5.14 -4.43
N THR A 320 14.45 -5.99 -4.82
CA THR A 320 13.45 -5.66 -5.87
C THR A 320 12.50 -4.55 -5.42
N SER A 321 12.17 -4.51 -4.12
CA SER A 321 11.32 -3.45 -3.56
C SER A 321 12.05 -2.13 -3.30
N SER A 322 13.37 -2.06 -3.54
CA SER A 322 14.22 -0.90 -3.23
C SER A 322 14.23 -0.53 -1.73
N VAL A 323 13.86 -1.46 -0.85
CA VAL A 323 13.84 -1.26 0.61
C VAL A 323 15.09 -1.86 1.21
N PRO A 324 15.88 -1.12 2.01
CA PRO A 324 17.05 -1.67 2.66
C PRO A 324 16.67 -2.71 3.72
N LYS A 325 17.29 -3.90 3.67
CA LYS A 325 17.16 -4.91 4.74
C LYS A 325 17.99 -4.45 5.93
N ILE A 326 17.33 -4.16 7.04
CA ILE A 326 17.99 -3.82 8.31
C ILE A 326 18.28 -5.14 9.02
N THR A 327 19.52 -5.64 8.94
CA THR A 327 19.98 -6.77 9.74
C THR A 327 20.64 -6.23 11.01
N VAL A 328 20.20 -6.71 12.17
CA VAL A 328 20.79 -6.39 13.48
C VAL A 328 22.14 -7.11 13.67
N GLU A 329 22.45 -8.07 12.81
CA GLU A 329 23.69 -8.84 12.84
C GLU A 329 24.87 -7.96 12.37
N GLY A 330 25.73 -7.59 13.28
CA GLY A 330 26.94 -6.83 13.06
C GLY A 330 26.95 -5.48 13.75
N GLY A 331 26.98 -5.49 15.07
CA GLY A 331 27.03 -4.31 15.94
C GLY A 331 28.36 -3.58 16.00
N GLU A 332 29.10 -3.46 14.91
CA GLU A 332 30.28 -2.61 14.84
C GLU A 332 30.13 -1.59 13.72
N GLY A 333 29.97 -0.32 14.10
CA GLY A 333 30.33 0.88 13.39
C GLY A 333 30.18 0.90 11.87
N ARG A 334 28.99 0.61 11.33
CA ARG A 334 28.75 0.90 9.90
C ARG A 334 28.92 2.38 9.66
N SER A 335 29.84 2.75 8.76
CA SER A 335 30.06 4.16 8.43
C SER A 335 28.75 4.77 7.86
N GLY A 336 28.47 6.04 8.19
CA GLY A 336 27.32 6.77 7.64
C GLY A 336 27.24 6.65 6.12
N ARG A 337 28.38 6.59 5.43
CA ARG A 337 28.49 6.43 3.99
C ARG A 337 27.97 5.07 3.48
N GLU A 338 28.19 3.97 4.22
CA GLU A 338 27.64 2.66 3.87
C GLU A 338 26.12 2.66 4.03
N LEU A 339 25.59 3.28 5.08
CA LEU A 339 24.16 3.45 5.27
C LEU A 339 23.54 4.26 4.13
N MET A 340 24.15 5.39 3.71
CA MET A 340 23.67 6.16 2.57
C MET A 340 23.56 5.33 1.29
N VAL A 341 24.58 4.54 0.96
CA VAL A 341 24.57 3.68 -0.25
C VAL A 341 23.41 2.67 -0.18
N ARG A 342 23.11 2.11 0.99
CA ARG A 342 22.00 1.16 1.15
C ARG A 342 20.63 1.81 1.04
N TRP A 343 20.49 3.07 1.48
CA TRP A 343 19.24 3.82 1.44
C TRP A 343 19.01 4.53 0.11
N PHE A 344 20.04 4.68 -0.71
CA PHE A 344 19.97 5.39 -2.00
C PHE A 344 18.86 4.88 -2.94
N PRO A 345 18.62 3.55 -3.12
CA PRO A 345 17.51 3.06 -3.95
C PRO A 345 16.14 3.53 -3.44
N LEU A 346 15.93 3.50 -2.12
CA LEU A 346 14.68 3.95 -1.51
C LEU A 346 14.51 5.48 -1.63
N TRP A 347 15.60 6.24 -1.50
CA TRP A 347 15.58 7.67 -1.71
C TRP A 347 15.21 8.06 -3.16
N LYS A 348 15.67 7.28 -4.15
CA LYS A 348 15.25 7.46 -5.55
C LYS A 348 13.75 7.25 -5.73
N VAL A 349 13.20 6.19 -5.14
CA VAL A 349 11.75 5.95 -5.14
C VAL A 349 10.99 7.12 -4.51
N PHE A 350 11.52 7.66 -3.40
CA PHE A 350 10.95 8.85 -2.76
C PHE A 350 10.90 10.05 -3.71
N GLN A 351 12.01 10.39 -4.38
CA GLN A 351 12.05 11.52 -5.31
C GLN A 351 11.06 11.36 -6.47
N GLU A 352 10.99 10.15 -7.07
CA GLU A 352 10.06 9.86 -8.15
C GLU A 352 8.60 10.00 -7.69
N LYS A 353 8.29 9.51 -6.50
CA LYS A 353 6.95 9.68 -5.90
C LYS A 353 6.66 11.13 -5.59
N ALA A 354 7.57 11.87 -4.97
CA ALA A 354 7.40 13.27 -4.63
C ALA A 354 7.08 14.11 -5.87
N ASN A 355 7.78 13.89 -6.98
CA ASN A 355 7.52 14.60 -8.24
C ASN A 355 6.11 14.31 -8.78
N ARG A 356 5.67 13.05 -8.79
CA ARG A 356 4.32 12.68 -9.26
C ARG A 356 3.24 13.24 -8.35
N TYR A 357 3.41 13.10 -7.04
CA TYR A 357 2.42 13.58 -6.08
C TYR A 357 2.29 15.10 -6.07
N ASN A 358 3.35 15.83 -6.39
CA ASN A 358 3.26 17.27 -6.60
C ASN A 358 2.28 17.62 -7.73
N ILE A 359 2.33 16.88 -8.84
CA ILE A 359 1.41 17.05 -9.97
C ILE A 359 -0.01 16.67 -9.57
N TYR A 360 -0.20 15.54 -8.89
CA TYR A 360 -1.51 15.07 -8.48
C TYR A 360 -2.16 15.97 -7.43
N GLU A 361 -1.41 16.50 -6.46
CA GLU A 361 -1.93 17.45 -5.48
C GLU A 361 -2.31 18.78 -6.15
N MET A 362 -1.55 19.25 -7.14
CA MET A 362 -1.93 20.42 -7.92
C MET A 362 -3.22 20.20 -8.73
N GLN A 363 -3.37 19.03 -9.36
CA GLN A 363 -4.61 18.65 -10.04
C GLN A 363 -5.80 18.61 -9.07
N LEU A 364 -5.60 18.04 -7.88
CA LEU A 364 -6.61 17.96 -6.82
C LEU A 364 -7.03 19.35 -6.35
N ALA A 365 -6.08 20.24 -6.09
CA ALA A 365 -6.34 21.61 -5.68
C ALA A 365 -7.16 22.37 -6.72
N ASN A 366 -6.75 22.30 -7.99
CA ASN A 366 -7.46 22.97 -9.08
C ASN A 366 -8.85 22.37 -9.32
N MET A 367 -9.02 21.07 -9.16
CA MET A 367 -10.33 20.40 -9.23
C MET A 367 -11.25 20.89 -8.10
N ILE A 368 -10.76 20.98 -6.87
CA ILE A 368 -11.51 21.51 -5.71
C ILE A 368 -11.96 22.96 -6.00
N LEU A 369 -11.07 23.81 -6.51
CA LEU A 369 -11.37 25.20 -6.83
C LEU A 369 -12.40 25.32 -7.97
N THR A 370 -12.28 24.49 -9.00
CA THR A 370 -13.24 24.45 -10.12
C THR A 370 -14.64 24.08 -9.62
N ILE A 371 -14.76 23.05 -8.76
CA ILE A 371 -16.04 22.66 -8.15
C ILE A 371 -16.61 23.80 -7.28
N ALA A 372 -15.75 24.54 -6.59
CA ALA A 372 -16.15 25.68 -5.77
C ALA A 372 -16.44 26.98 -6.58
N GLY A 373 -16.21 26.98 -7.90
CA GLY A 373 -16.34 28.17 -8.75
C GLY A 373 -15.33 29.27 -8.42
N LEU A 374 -14.12 28.88 -7.98
CA LEU A 374 -13.01 29.76 -7.66
C LEU A 374 -11.91 29.70 -8.73
N GLU A 375 -11.08 30.76 -8.78
CA GLU A 375 -9.93 30.78 -9.69
C GLU A 375 -8.90 29.69 -9.33
N PRO A 376 -8.35 28.97 -10.33
CA PRO A 376 -7.32 27.97 -10.10
C PRO A 376 -6.03 28.60 -9.57
N ILE A 377 -5.19 27.79 -8.92
CA ILE A 377 -3.82 28.17 -8.57
C ILE A 377 -2.89 28.01 -9.77
N ASN A 378 -1.85 28.83 -9.83
CA ASN A 378 -0.84 28.78 -10.91
C ASN A 378 0.25 27.77 -10.62
N ASP A 379 0.68 27.65 -9.35
CA ASP A 379 1.75 26.75 -8.92
C ASP A 379 1.52 26.27 -7.48
N LEU A 380 2.14 25.13 -7.17
CA LEU A 380 2.15 24.51 -5.85
C LEU A 380 3.56 23.96 -5.58
N LYS A 381 4.19 24.47 -4.53
CA LYS A 381 5.44 23.93 -4.04
C LYS A 381 5.23 23.22 -2.71
N ILE A 382 5.59 21.94 -2.67
CA ILE A 382 5.47 21.09 -1.47
C ILE A 382 6.86 20.85 -0.90
N HIS A 383 7.00 21.13 0.40
CA HIS A 383 8.25 20.85 1.14
C HIS A 383 8.23 19.42 1.67
N TRP A 384 8.77 18.51 0.87
CA TRP A 384 8.83 17.09 1.19
C TRP A 384 9.87 16.78 2.30
N PRO A 385 9.66 15.77 3.16
CA PRO A 385 10.55 15.44 4.27
C PRO A 385 11.79 14.64 3.80
N GLU A 386 12.63 15.22 2.97
CA GLU A 386 13.84 14.57 2.42
C GLU A 386 14.81 14.04 3.47
N GLU A 387 14.91 14.74 4.60
CA GLU A 387 15.83 14.41 5.70
C GLU A 387 15.51 13.11 6.44
N SER A 388 14.25 12.66 6.36
CA SER A 388 13.81 11.45 7.08
C SER A 388 14.41 10.15 6.53
N ILE A 389 15.03 10.20 5.35
CA ILE A 389 15.53 9.02 4.63
C ILE A 389 17.03 8.86 4.78
N LEU A 390 17.76 9.97 4.90
CA LEU A 390 19.21 9.95 5.07
C LEU A 390 19.57 9.85 6.56
N PRO A 391 20.58 9.06 6.93
CA PRO A 391 21.08 9.06 8.31
C PRO A 391 21.56 10.45 8.72
N LEU A 392 21.06 10.96 9.85
CA LEU A 392 21.34 12.29 10.36
C LEU A 392 22.84 12.63 10.43
N SER A 393 23.69 11.63 10.72
CA SER A 393 25.15 11.84 10.83
C SER A 393 25.83 12.29 9.52
N SER A 394 25.28 11.89 8.35
CA SER A 394 25.89 12.26 7.07
C SER A 394 25.35 13.59 6.53
N ALA A 395 24.15 13.96 6.90
CA ALA A 395 23.59 15.28 6.59
C ALA A 395 24.30 16.36 7.42
N ASP A 396 24.52 16.10 8.69
CA ASP A 396 25.22 17.03 9.60
C ASP A 396 26.70 17.22 9.23
N ASP A 397 27.41 16.13 8.85
CA ASP A 397 28.81 16.21 8.38
C ASP A 397 28.95 17.01 7.07
N ASN A 398 28.00 16.82 6.15
CA ASN A 398 27.97 17.57 4.89
C ASN A 398 27.60 19.04 5.12
N LEU A 399 26.61 19.30 5.98
CA LEU A 399 26.18 20.64 6.35
C LEU A 399 27.31 21.42 7.04
N GLU A 400 27.99 20.79 8.01
CA GLU A 400 29.13 21.39 8.67
C GLU A 400 30.26 21.74 7.68
N ARG A 401 30.51 20.86 6.71
CA ARG A 401 31.47 21.11 5.63
C ARG A 401 31.02 22.24 4.69
N ASP A 402 29.75 22.24 4.30
CA ASP A 402 29.21 23.23 3.36
C ASP A 402 29.10 24.61 4.01
N ILE A 403 28.79 24.69 5.30
CA ILE A 403 28.90 25.93 6.08
C ILE A 403 30.37 26.39 6.17
N LYS A 404 31.31 25.49 6.47
CA LYS A 404 32.75 25.81 6.51
C LYS A 404 33.29 26.27 5.17
N LEU A 405 32.76 25.78 4.07
CA LEU A 405 33.12 26.19 2.71
C LEU A 405 32.36 27.42 2.23
N ASN A 406 31.49 28.01 3.04
CA ASN A 406 30.58 29.09 2.68
C ASN A 406 29.67 28.78 1.46
N ILE A 407 29.33 27.52 1.27
CA ILE A 407 28.39 27.08 0.22
C ILE A 407 26.95 27.31 0.68
N VAL A 408 26.68 27.11 1.96
CA VAL A 408 25.36 27.31 2.61
C VAL A 408 25.55 28.26 3.80
N SER A 409 24.71 29.28 3.90
CA SER A 409 24.68 30.17 5.06
C SER A 409 24.01 29.45 6.25
N PRO A 410 24.50 29.62 7.50
CA PRO A 410 23.78 29.16 8.68
C PRO A 410 22.34 29.71 8.78
N ILE A 411 22.09 30.90 8.27
CA ILE A 411 20.77 31.53 8.22
C ILE A 411 19.86 30.79 7.25
N ASP A 412 20.34 30.47 6.06
CA ASP A 412 19.58 29.69 5.06
C ASP A 412 19.19 28.32 5.62
N GLU A 413 20.06 27.68 6.40
CA GLU A 413 19.74 26.39 7.04
C GLU A 413 18.69 26.52 8.15
N ILE A 414 18.69 27.60 8.92
CA ILE A 414 17.64 27.88 9.92
C ILE A 414 16.30 28.07 9.21
N MET A 415 16.25 28.87 8.16
CA MET A 415 15.05 29.08 7.35
C MET A 415 14.57 27.78 6.67
N ARG A 416 15.48 26.91 6.26
CA ARG A 416 15.13 25.58 5.71
C ARG A 416 14.47 24.68 6.75
N ARG A 417 14.87 24.77 8.02
CA ARG A 417 14.28 24.00 9.14
C ARG A 417 12.92 24.54 9.56
N ASP A 418 12.74 25.84 9.48
CA ASP A 418 11.45 26.50 9.71
C ASP A 418 11.10 27.44 8.54
N PRO A 419 10.40 26.92 7.52
CA PRO A 419 10.02 27.69 6.33
C PRO A 419 9.09 28.89 6.60
N HIS A 420 8.51 28.98 7.80
CA HIS A 420 7.67 30.11 8.19
C HIS A 420 8.45 31.23 8.90
N MET A 421 9.73 31.00 9.17
CA MET A 421 10.59 31.97 9.83
C MET A 421 11.05 33.03 8.83
N SER A 422 10.95 34.31 9.20
CA SER A 422 11.51 35.38 8.39
C SER A 422 13.04 35.40 8.47
N GLU A 423 13.70 35.97 7.46
CA GLU A 423 15.18 36.10 7.45
C GLU A 423 15.69 36.86 8.67
N ILE A 424 14.95 37.88 9.12
CA ILE A 424 15.28 38.67 10.33
C ILE A 424 15.22 37.80 11.58
N ASP A 425 14.20 36.96 11.72
CA ASP A 425 14.04 36.06 12.86
C ASP A 425 15.11 34.97 12.86
N ALA A 426 15.46 34.43 11.68
CA ALA A 426 16.52 33.44 11.51
C ALA A 426 17.90 34.01 11.85
N GLU A 427 18.16 35.27 11.49
CA GLU A 427 19.39 35.99 11.88
C GLU A 427 19.45 36.23 13.39
N ALA A 428 18.34 36.61 14.04
CA ALA A 428 18.24 36.76 15.48
C ALA A 428 18.47 35.43 16.22
N GLU A 429 17.93 34.33 15.74
CA GLU A 429 18.14 32.99 16.28
C GLU A 429 19.59 32.54 16.13
N TYR A 430 20.21 32.78 14.97
CA TYR A 430 21.63 32.51 14.78
C TYR A 430 22.52 33.27 15.76
N MET A 431 22.28 34.56 15.93
CA MET A 431 23.00 35.40 16.89
C MET A 431 22.85 34.91 18.33
N LEU A 432 21.65 34.50 18.72
CA LEU A 432 21.36 33.95 20.04
C LEU A 432 22.14 32.64 20.27
N ASN A 433 22.08 31.71 19.33
CA ASN A 433 22.80 30.43 19.40
C ASN A 433 24.32 30.62 19.42
N ALA A 434 24.86 31.55 18.64
CA ALA A 434 26.28 31.89 18.60
C ALA A 434 26.74 32.47 19.96
N SER A 435 25.95 33.33 20.58
CA SER A 435 26.24 33.91 21.91
C SER A 435 26.24 32.86 23.02
N GLN A 436 25.28 31.94 23.01
CA GLN A 436 25.19 30.81 23.95
C GLN A 436 26.38 29.87 23.85
N ASN A 437 26.76 29.51 22.62
CA ASN A 437 27.93 28.67 22.37
C ASN A 437 29.25 29.34 22.79
N ALA A 438 29.39 30.67 22.64
CA ALA A 438 30.53 31.40 23.11
C ALA A 438 30.64 31.40 24.66
N MET A 439 29.51 31.50 25.36
CA MET A 439 29.47 31.39 26.82
C MET A 439 29.81 29.97 27.31
N LEU A 440 29.30 28.92 26.66
CA LEU A 440 29.61 27.52 26.99
C LEU A 440 31.10 27.22 26.80
N ASN A 441 31.70 27.70 25.71
CA ASN A 441 33.13 27.51 25.44
C ASN A 441 34.04 28.24 26.43
N GLN A 442 33.63 29.40 26.97
CA GLN A 442 34.34 30.09 28.03
C GLN A 442 34.23 29.34 29.35
N THR A 443 33.10 28.71 29.65
CA THR A 443 32.91 27.93 30.87
C THR A 443 33.74 26.65 30.87
N ASN A 444 33.89 25.99 29.70
CA ASN A 444 34.71 24.79 29.55
C ASN A 444 36.23 25.04 29.52
N GLN A 445 36.68 26.27 29.35
CA GLN A 445 38.11 26.64 29.47
C GLN A 445 38.52 27.02 30.89
N VAL A 446 37.57 27.12 31.81
CA VAL A 446 37.80 27.49 33.22
C VAL A 446 37.72 26.28 34.17
N LEU A 447 37.27 25.13 33.66
CA LEU A 447 37.30 23.82 34.33
C LEU A 447 38.48 23.00 33.85
#